data_846e830d7bce25ce97dc27252fc1f932
#
_entry.id   846e830d7bce25ce97dc27252fc1f932
#
_cell.length_a   1.000
_cell.length_b   1.000
_cell.length_c   1.000
_cell.angle_alpha   90.00
_cell.angle_beta   90.00
_cell.angle_gamma   90.00
#
_symmetry.space_group_name_H-M   'P 1'
#
loop_
_entity.id
_entity.type
_entity.pdbx_description
1 polymer ?
#
loop_
_entity_poly.entity_id
_entity_poly.type
_entity_poly.pdbx_seq_one_letter_code
_entity_poly.pdbx_strand_id
1 'polypeptide(L)'
;SLHDALPIYKELMSLSGVGRKTADVVLAERFGVPAFAVDTHVHRISKRLAIVPEDATVRETERILMSKVPKEDWIKSHHRMIFWGRYQCMARAPKCETCPLLEICQEGQKRIK
;
A
#
# COMPACT_ATOMS: atom_id res chain seq x y z
N SER A 1 -12.62 7.43 -10.76
CA SER A 1 -12.10 6.07 -10.57
C SER A 1 -10.96 5.81 -11.53
N LEU A 2 -10.23 4.72 -11.34
CA LEU A 2 -9.17 4.32 -12.27
C LEU A 2 -9.72 4.04 -13.68
N HIS A 3 -10.95 3.60 -13.78
CA HIS A 3 -11.59 3.37 -15.09
C HIS A 3 -11.74 4.67 -15.88
N ASP A 4 -12.10 5.76 -15.20
CA ASP A 4 -12.27 7.06 -15.85
C ASP A 4 -10.92 7.62 -16.31
N ALA A 5 -9.84 7.23 -15.65
CA ALA A 5 -8.49 7.67 -15.98
C ALA A 5 -7.73 6.65 -16.87
N LEU A 6 -8.39 5.62 -17.35
CA LEU A 6 -7.75 4.52 -18.06
C LEU A 6 -6.89 4.94 -19.25
N PRO A 7 -7.32 5.89 -20.11
CA PRO A 7 -6.46 6.33 -21.22
C PRO A 7 -5.14 6.94 -20.73
N ILE A 8 -5.18 7.78 -19.69
CA ILE A 8 -3.98 8.39 -19.11
C ILE A 8 -3.10 7.32 -18.49
N TYR A 9 -3.70 6.37 -17.79
CA TYR A 9 -3.00 5.26 -17.16
C TYR A 9 -2.23 4.44 -18.20
N LYS A 10 -2.88 4.10 -19.31
CA LYS A 10 -2.24 3.34 -20.40
C LYS A 10 -1.07 4.11 -21.02
N GLU A 11 -1.24 5.42 -21.22
CA GLU A 11 -0.16 6.25 -21.76
C GLU A 11 1.04 6.26 -20.82
N LEU A 12 0.81 6.40 -19.51
CA LEU A 12 1.88 6.37 -18.52
C LEU A 12 2.59 5.02 -18.50
N MET A 13 1.82 3.92 -18.55
CA MET A 13 2.38 2.57 -18.55
C MET A 13 3.20 2.26 -19.79
N SER A 14 2.94 2.97 -20.91
CA SER A 14 3.70 2.78 -22.14
C SER A 14 5.07 3.41 -22.10
N LEU A 15 5.34 4.31 -21.16
CA LEU A 15 6.62 4.96 -21.03
C LEU A 15 7.66 4.01 -20.44
N SER A 16 8.89 4.10 -20.95
CA SER A 16 9.99 3.28 -20.46
C SER A 16 10.25 3.57 -18.98
N GLY A 17 10.33 2.53 -18.16
CA GLY A 17 10.61 2.67 -16.73
C GLY A 17 9.40 2.99 -15.87
N VAL A 18 8.21 3.13 -16.45
CA VAL A 18 7.00 3.41 -15.69
C VAL A 18 6.22 2.11 -15.51
N GLY A 19 6.22 1.60 -14.28
CA GLY A 19 5.41 0.45 -13.88
C GLY A 19 4.09 0.89 -13.28
N ARG A 20 3.28 -0.10 -12.86
CA ARG A 20 1.95 0.14 -12.30
C ARG A 20 1.99 1.07 -11.09
N LYS A 21 2.92 0.85 -10.16
CA LYS A 21 3.05 1.67 -8.97
C LYS A 21 3.34 3.13 -9.30
N THR A 22 4.31 3.35 -10.21
CA THR A 22 4.69 4.71 -10.62
C THR A 22 3.52 5.40 -11.32
N ALA A 23 2.79 4.69 -12.19
CA ALA A 23 1.64 5.25 -12.86
C ALA A 23 0.55 5.65 -11.87
N ASP A 24 0.28 4.80 -10.85
CA ASP A 24 -0.71 5.10 -9.83
C ASP A 24 -0.33 6.35 -9.02
N VAL A 25 0.94 6.49 -8.64
CA VAL A 25 1.42 7.66 -7.92
C VAL A 25 1.27 8.92 -8.76
N VAL A 26 1.65 8.86 -10.04
CA VAL A 26 1.53 10.02 -10.94
C VAL A 26 0.07 10.43 -11.09
N LEU A 27 -0.84 9.46 -11.27
CA LEU A 27 -2.26 9.76 -11.38
C LEU A 27 -2.80 10.43 -10.11
N ALA A 28 -2.41 9.91 -8.95
CA ALA A 28 -2.89 10.44 -7.68
C ALA A 28 -2.38 11.87 -7.42
N GLU A 29 -1.09 12.11 -7.66
CA GLU A 29 -0.47 13.38 -7.30
C GLU A 29 -0.62 14.47 -8.36
N ARG A 30 -0.61 14.10 -9.65
CA ARG A 30 -0.64 15.09 -10.74
C ARG A 30 -2.02 15.34 -11.30
N PHE A 31 -2.87 14.33 -11.34
CA PHE A 31 -4.17 14.42 -11.97
C PHE A 31 -5.33 14.33 -10.97
N GLY A 32 -5.04 14.14 -9.69
CA GLY A 32 -6.07 14.04 -8.67
C GLY A 32 -6.94 12.79 -8.77
N VAL A 33 -6.50 11.77 -9.50
CA VAL A 33 -7.26 10.54 -9.68
C VAL A 33 -6.99 9.63 -8.48
N PRO A 34 -8.03 9.18 -7.74
CA PRO A 34 -7.83 8.27 -6.63
C PRO A 34 -7.18 6.97 -7.09
N ALA A 35 -6.09 6.60 -6.44
CA ALA A 35 -5.39 5.36 -6.70
C ALA A 35 -4.73 4.89 -5.41
N PHE A 36 -4.60 3.57 -5.26
CA PHE A 36 -3.92 2.99 -4.11
C PHE A 36 -2.65 2.30 -4.60
N ALA A 37 -1.56 3.06 -4.65
CA ALA A 37 -0.27 2.52 -5.08
C ALA A 37 0.28 1.59 -4.00
N VAL A 38 0.77 0.42 -4.42
CA VAL A 38 1.34 -0.56 -3.49
C VAL A 38 2.84 -0.66 -3.73
N ASP A 39 3.61 -0.08 -2.82
CA ASP A 39 5.06 -0.20 -2.81
C ASP A 39 5.48 -1.31 -1.83
N THR A 40 6.79 -1.44 -1.60
CA THR A 40 7.31 -2.46 -0.68
C THR A 40 6.80 -2.27 0.75
N HIS A 41 6.63 -1.03 1.21
CA HIS A 41 6.14 -0.75 2.56
C HIS A 41 4.67 -1.15 2.71
N VAL A 42 3.83 -0.72 1.77
CA VAL A 42 2.39 -1.03 1.79
C VAL A 42 2.17 -2.54 1.70
N HIS A 43 2.89 -3.21 0.81
CA HIS A 43 2.78 -4.66 0.62
C HIS A 43 3.16 -5.41 1.90
N ARG A 44 4.29 -5.05 2.50
CA ARG A 44 4.78 -5.69 3.73
C ARG A 44 3.80 -5.51 4.89
N ILE A 45 3.35 -4.28 5.12
CA ILE A 45 2.45 -3.97 6.23
C ILE A 45 1.11 -4.68 6.05
N SER A 46 0.57 -4.68 4.84
CA SER A 46 -0.71 -5.34 4.54
C SER A 46 -0.66 -6.83 4.85
N LYS A 47 0.47 -7.48 4.55
CA LYS A 47 0.65 -8.89 4.87
C LYS A 47 0.81 -9.12 6.38
N ARG A 48 1.61 -8.29 7.04
CA ARG A 48 1.85 -8.43 8.49
C ARG A 48 0.59 -8.24 9.32
N LEU A 49 -0.26 -7.31 8.92
CA LEU A 49 -1.54 -7.06 9.58
C LEU A 49 -2.64 -8.02 9.14
N ALA A 50 -2.32 -8.94 8.24
CA ALA A 50 -3.26 -9.91 7.68
C ALA A 50 -4.46 -9.26 6.98
N ILE A 51 -4.27 -8.04 6.47
CA ILE A 51 -5.27 -7.39 5.61
C ILE A 51 -5.37 -8.16 4.30
N VAL A 52 -4.22 -8.70 3.83
CA VAL A 52 -4.15 -9.55 2.65
C VAL A 52 -3.45 -10.86 3.03
N PRO A 53 -3.65 -11.95 2.25
CA PRO A 53 -2.92 -13.20 2.48
C PRO A 53 -1.40 -13.01 2.38
N GLU A 54 -0.66 -13.83 3.09
CA GLU A 54 0.81 -13.74 3.09
C GLU A 54 1.42 -13.93 1.72
N ASP A 55 0.78 -14.72 0.87
CA ASP A 55 1.23 -14.99 -0.51
C ASP A 55 0.66 -14.03 -1.54
N ALA A 56 -0.06 -12.99 -1.11
CA ALA A 56 -0.68 -12.04 -2.03
C ALA A 56 0.36 -11.29 -2.87
N THR A 57 0.11 -11.19 -4.16
CA THR A 57 0.93 -10.38 -5.06
C THR A 57 0.66 -8.89 -4.81
N VAL A 58 1.53 -8.03 -5.35
CA VAL A 58 1.33 -6.58 -5.29
C VAL A 58 -0.02 -6.20 -5.92
N ARG A 59 -0.36 -6.81 -7.04
CA ARG A 59 -1.61 -6.53 -7.74
C ARG A 59 -2.84 -6.96 -6.94
N GLU A 60 -2.77 -8.13 -6.32
CA GLU A 60 -3.85 -8.60 -5.45
C GLU A 60 -4.01 -7.71 -4.22
N THR A 61 -2.89 -7.27 -3.64
CA THR A 61 -2.88 -6.37 -2.50
C THR A 61 -3.55 -5.05 -2.86
N GLU A 62 -3.23 -4.46 -4.01
CA GLU A 62 -3.87 -3.25 -4.50
C GLU A 62 -5.38 -3.43 -4.59
N ARG A 63 -5.81 -4.52 -5.22
CA ARG A 63 -7.24 -4.81 -5.40
C ARG A 63 -7.97 -4.94 -4.06
N ILE A 64 -7.38 -5.67 -3.12
CA ILE A 64 -7.99 -5.88 -1.81
C ILE A 64 -8.06 -4.57 -1.02
N LEU A 65 -6.99 -3.78 -1.01
CA LEU A 65 -6.98 -2.49 -0.31
C LEU A 65 -8.01 -1.54 -0.90
N MET A 66 -8.13 -1.49 -2.22
CA MET A 66 -9.11 -0.65 -2.88
C MET A 66 -10.54 -1.05 -2.54
N SER A 67 -10.78 -2.33 -2.26
CA SER A 67 -12.11 -2.80 -1.86
C SER A 67 -12.43 -2.51 -0.40
N LYS A 68 -11.42 -2.39 0.46
CA LYS A 68 -11.62 -2.23 1.91
C LYS A 68 -11.53 -0.78 2.38
N VAL A 69 -10.79 0.06 1.68
CA VAL A 69 -10.58 1.45 2.05
C VAL A 69 -11.49 2.34 1.22
N PRO A 70 -12.24 3.29 1.82
CA PRO A 70 -13.04 4.23 1.06
C PRO A 70 -12.18 4.97 0.03
N LYS A 71 -12.72 5.16 -1.16
CA LYS A 71 -12.00 5.75 -2.29
C LYS A 71 -11.38 7.10 -1.94
N GLU A 72 -12.09 7.93 -1.22
CA GLU A 72 -11.61 9.26 -0.81
C GLU A 72 -10.42 9.22 0.14
N ASP A 73 -10.15 8.06 0.74
CA ASP A 73 -9.04 7.87 1.68
C ASP A 73 -7.84 7.13 1.09
N TRP A 74 -7.89 6.75 -0.19
CA TRP A 74 -6.82 5.94 -0.79
C TRP A 74 -5.46 6.64 -0.75
N ILE A 75 -5.41 7.90 -1.18
CA ILE A 75 -4.14 8.66 -1.21
C ILE A 75 -3.61 8.86 0.20
N LYS A 76 -4.48 9.26 1.11
CA LYS A 76 -4.12 9.49 2.51
C LYS A 76 -3.60 8.21 3.16
N SER A 77 -4.30 7.09 2.97
CA SER A 77 -3.91 5.81 3.53
C SER A 77 -2.59 5.31 2.97
N HIS A 78 -2.36 5.51 1.67
CA HIS A 78 -1.09 5.19 1.03
C HIS A 78 0.07 5.92 1.71
N HIS A 79 -0.04 7.23 1.89
CA HIS A 79 1.02 8.01 2.53
C HIS A 79 1.24 7.59 3.99
N ARG A 80 0.16 7.33 4.72
CA ARG A 80 0.25 6.88 6.11
C ARG A 80 0.94 5.53 6.23
N MET A 81 0.63 4.60 5.34
CA MET A 81 1.26 3.28 5.35
C MET A 81 2.75 3.36 5.02
N ILE A 82 3.14 4.23 4.09
CA ILE A 82 4.56 4.44 3.78
C ILE A 82 5.28 4.98 5.01
N PHE A 83 4.72 6.00 5.65
CA PHE A 83 5.31 6.59 6.86
C PHE A 83 5.46 5.52 7.95
N TRP A 84 4.42 4.73 8.18
CA TRP A 84 4.43 3.67 9.16
C TRP A 84 5.51 2.63 8.86
N GLY A 85 5.67 2.28 7.60
CA GLY A 85 6.67 1.32 7.16
C GLY A 85 8.10 1.81 7.28
N ARG A 86 8.29 3.13 7.22
CA ARG A 86 9.63 3.72 7.36
C ARG A 86 10.07 3.87 8.81
N TYR A 87 9.15 4.16 9.72
CA TYR A 87 9.52 4.60 11.07
C TYR A 87 9.03 3.68 12.19
N GLN A 88 8.05 2.84 11.95
CA GLN A 88 7.50 1.95 12.98
C GLN A 88 7.59 0.48 12.58
N CYS A 89 6.98 0.11 11.47
CA CYS A 89 6.92 -1.28 11.01
C CYS A 89 7.94 -1.51 9.89
N MET A 90 9.21 -1.37 10.21
CA MET A 90 10.30 -1.48 9.26
C MET A 90 10.51 -2.93 8.83
N ALA A 91 11.15 -3.12 7.66
CA ALA A 91 11.44 -4.45 7.14
C ALA A 91 12.31 -5.24 8.11
N ARG A 92 13.33 -4.57 8.68
CA ARG A 92 14.21 -5.17 9.69
C ARG A 92 13.95 -4.52 11.04
N ALA A 93 13.92 -5.34 12.08
CA ALA A 93 13.77 -4.87 13.45
C ALA A 93 12.58 -3.90 13.62
N PRO A 94 11.36 -4.28 13.22
CA PRO A 94 10.20 -3.43 13.46
C PRO A 94 10.01 -3.19 14.95
N LYS A 95 9.52 -2.00 15.30
CA LYS A 95 9.35 -1.60 16.70
C LYS A 95 8.05 -2.15 17.28
N CYS A 96 7.93 -3.47 17.30
CA CYS A 96 6.69 -4.14 17.72
C CYS A 96 6.34 -3.88 19.18
N GLU A 97 7.36 -3.78 20.06
CA GLU A 97 7.14 -3.58 21.49
C GLU A 97 6.41 -2.27 21.81
N THR A 98 6.63 -1.24 20.99
CA THR A 98 5.99 0.06 21.17
C THR A 98 4.86 0.31 20.18
N CYS A 99 4.52 -0.70 19.38
CA CYS A 99 3.52 -0.54 18.31
C CYS A 99 2.11 -0.49 18.87
N PRO A 100 1.32 0.57 18.59
CA PRO A 100 -0.05 0.64 19.05
C PRO A 100 -0.97 -0.40 18.42
N LEU A 101 -0.54 -1.06 17.33
CA LEU A 101 -1.32 -2.11 16.68
C LEU A 101 -0.95 -3.52 17.15
N LEU A 102 -0.10 -3.64 18.16
CA LEU A 102 0.41 -4.93 18.61
C LEU A 102 -0.70 -5.91 18.99
N GLU A 103 -1.77 -5.43 19.64
CA GLU A 103 -2.85 -6.29 20.07
C GLU A 103 -3.56 -7.00 18.93
N ILE A 104 -3.60 -6.38 17.74
CA ILE A 104 -4.28 -6.95 16.58
C ILE A 104 -3.30 -7.51 15.55
N CYS A 105 -2.00 -7.33 15.74
CA CYS A 105 -0.99 -7.76 14.78
C CYS A 105 -0.38 -9.09 15.19
N GLN A 106 -0.77 -10.18 14.52
CA GLN A 106 -0.24 -11.51 14.82
C GLN A 106 1.27 -11.59 14.60
N GLU A 107 1.76 -10.93 13.53
CA GLU A 107 3.20 -10.91 13.24
C GLU A 107 3.98 -10.24 14.37
N GLY A 108 3.49 -9.12 14.88
CA GLY A 108 4.12 -8.42 16.00
C GLY A 108 4.17 -9.27 17.26
N GLN A 109 3.09 -9.95 17.57
CA GLN A 109 3.03 -10.83 18.73
C GLN A 109 4.03 -11.98 18.62
N LYS A 110 4.25 -12.50 17.42
CA LYS A 110 5.28 -13.55 17.20
C LYS A 110 6.68 -13.01 17.43
N ARG A 111 6.94 -11.77 17.04
CA ARG A 111 8.27 -11.17 17.10
C ARG A 111 8.71 -10.80 18.52
N ILE A 112 7.77 -10.50 19.40
CA ILE A 112 8.11 -10.12 20.79
C ILE A 112 8.19 -11.30 21.75
N LYS A 113 7.84 -12.50 21.30
CA LYS A 113 7.96 -13.70 22.13
C LYS A 113 9.39 -14.20 22.25
#